data_a00f204648018d0261a0358670c508e8
#
_entry.id   a00f204648018d0261a0358670c508e8
#
_cell.length_a   1.000
_cell.length_b   1.000
_cell.length_c   1.000
_cell.angle_alpha   90.00
_cell.angle_beta   90.00
_cell.angle_gamma   90.00
#
_symmetry.space_group_name_H-M   'P 1'
#
loop_
_entity.id
_entity.type
_entity.pdbx_description
1 polymer ?
#
loop_
_entity_poly.entity_id
_entity_poly.type
_entity_poly.pdbx_seq_one_letter_code
_entity_poly.pdbx_strand_id
1 'polypeptide(L)'
;MRASNSSKRAAGPERAKAAPTVVRPRLVSPRSWLPLPPRLEGVLAPLLPALLAGVQLAVLIFFLNPHLQLSLRGVAVLSLQLGALLAPLSLAAHALGTRWKNVRVRRLLPWSLTVVLGAAAVGDWVHASHYSFYLPPGINANLIRAALWLSLATILAFYTALLHTVHHRAFGGKSLLLLGAIVAASVYVVIDRRASFKPVVASPAPFARPAPRAAPRLLVVAIEGATLDVLLPLARQGRLPFFAALLDEGSYARLESFPPVRPLGLWASLGTGKLPFRHGLAGPTLIEAPWLKGSGELRLLPLGFFGLGLDRLLGEHRQVARRDRRVHTAWEILGALGRSTAVVGAPEALLSGSATAAEASEELFRGAKAAGGARPESFAGRIELLRGPAPAAATAGAPAPDGTPSRDGTSTIQEVLAASREQDRWRAAVAVSLLADSAPPEILFLDLPGLLEVELQTLGGFHAAEMAGSRAGAHRRAANALTDYMAFLDSQLAELWEELPEPRVLAVVSAFGVAPPAGVRRLLGEVWSARRTDGTLSGSPDGALMLRGDGVRRGEGLATARIVDLVPTLLYVARLPIARDFDGRVLTEAFEPALLQGVPLTFLPSYEDLPETGRPSSN
;
A
#
# COMPACT_ATOMS: atom_id res chain seq x y z
N MET A 1 -113.01 -3.93 -38.86
CA MET A 1 -113.63 -2.97 -39.80
C MET A 1 -112.59 -1.94 -40.25
N ARG A 2 -112.40 -1.88 -41.52
CA ARG A 2 -111.87 -0.77 -42.33
C ARG A 2 -110.62 0.01 -41.87
N ALA A 3 -109.51 -0.14 -42.51
CA ALA A 3 -109.05 0.41 -43.83
C ALA A 3 -108.81 1.90 -43.78
N SER A 4 -107.58 2.30 -44.08
CA SER A 4 -107.07 2.91 -45.28
C SER A 4 -105.68 3.53 -45.12
N ASN A 5 -104.78 3.08 -45.83
CA ASN A 5 -104.06 3.64 -46.93
C ASN A 5 -103.54 5.12 -46.82
N SER A 6 -102.34 5.33 -46.89
CA SER A 6 -101.48 5.97 -47.93
C SER A 6 -100.42 6.82 -47.29
N SER A 7 -99.27 6.95 -47.68
CA SER A 7 -98.54 7.15 -48.92
C SER A 7 -97.03 7.30 -48.56
N LYS A 8 -96.24 6.71 -49.42
CA LYS A 8 -94.79 6.83 -49.47
C LYS A 8 -94.33 8.28 -49.69
N ARG A 9 -93.35 8.71 -48.91
CA ARG A 9 -92.37 9.68 -49.40
C ARG A 9 -90.97 9.24 -48.95
N ALA A 10 -90.13 9.06 -50.00
CA ALA A 10 -88.75 8.72 -49.90
C ALA A 10 -87.97 9.90 -49.28
N ALA A 11 -87.21 9.62 -48.18
CA ALA A 11 -86.17 10.54 -47.69
C ALA A 11 -84.83 10.00 -48.14
N GLY A 12 -84.05 10.83 -48.78
CA GLY A 12 -82.72 10.54 -49.33
C GLY A 12 -81.68 10.30 -48.25
N PRO A 13 -80.53 9.74 -48.59
CA PRO A 13 -79.53 9.36 -47.63
C PRO A 13 -78.87 10.60 -47.00
N GLU A 14 -79.00 10.70 -45.70
CA GLU A 14 -78.20 11.64 -44.85
C GLU A 14 -76.73 11.36 -45.04
N ARG A 15 -76.00 12.35 -45.53
CA ARG A 15 -74.52 12.34 -45.51
C ARG A 15 -74.00 12.31 -44.07
N ALA A 16 -73.48 11.18 -43.65
CA ALA A 16 -72.68 11.06 -42.44
C ALA A 16 -71.56 12.11 -42.51
N LYS A 17 -71.60 13.08 -41.61
CA LYS A 17 -70.51 14.02 -41.36
C LYS A 17 -69.26 13.21 -40.94
N ALA A 18 -68.24 13.18 -41.75
CA ALA A 18 -66.92 12.61 -41.46
C ALA A 18 -66.37 13.32 -40.24
N ALA A 19 -66.06 12.55 -39.21
CA ALA A 19 -65.34 13.05 -37.99
C ALA A 19 -64.02 13.66 -38.44
N PRO A 20 -63.55 14.76 -37.81
CA PRO A 20 -62.29 15.41 -38.18
C PRO A 20 -61.15 14.41 -37.91
N THR A 21 -60.42 14.07 -38.96
CA THR A 21 -59.20 13.28 -38.89
C THR A 21 -58.19 14.06 -38.08
N VAL A 22 -58.00 13.68 -36.82
CA VAL A 22 -56.92 14.23 -36.00
C VAL A 22 -55.60 13.83 -36.67
N VAL A 23 -55.03 14.74 -37.42
CA VAL A 23 -53.68 14.63 -37.94
C VAL A 23 -52.76 14.68 -36.74
N ARG A 24 -52.38 13.51 -36.23
CA ARG A 24 -51.30 13.44 -35.26
C ARG A 24 -50.08 14.05 -35.90
N PRO A 25 -49.48 15.12 -35.34
CA PRO A 25 -48.27 15.66 -35.89
C PRO A 25 -47.23 14.52 -35.92
N ARG A 26 -46.73 14.19 -37.13
CA ARG A 26 -45.55 13.34 -37.25
C ARG A 26 -44.45 14.07 -36.49
N LEU A 27 -44.15 13.59 -35.28
CA LEU A 27 -42.94 13.97 -34.56
C LEU A 27 -41.77 13.65 -35.51
N VAL A 28 -41.29 14.70 -36.18
CA VAL A 28 -40.06 14.63 -36.97
C VAL A 28 -39.00 14.21 -35.96
N SER A 29 -38.54 12.96 -36.07
CA SER A 29 -37.42 12.49 -35.28
C SER A 29 -36.26 13.46 -35.50
N PRO A 30 -35.70 14.09 -34.47
CA PRO A 30 -34.57 15.00 -34.64
C PRO A 30 -33.47 14.21 -35.36
N ARG A 31 -33.07 14.65 -36.56
CA ARG A 31 -31.95 14.09 -37.32
C ARG A 31 -30.75 14.05 -36.38
N SER A 32 -30.31 12.85 -36.02
CA SER A 32 -29.02 12.66 -35.35
C SER A 32 -27.92 13.21 -36.26
N TRP A 33 -27.06 14.03 -35.78
CA TRP A 33 -25.98 14.66 -36.55
C TRP A 33 -25.00 13.68 -37.20
N LEU A 34 -24.96 12.46 -36.70
CA LEU A 34 -24.26 11.30 -37.29
C LEU A 34 -25.08 10.04 -36.98
N PRO A 35 -25.89 9.57 -37.93
CA PRO A 35 -26.53 8.27 -37.79
C PRO A 35 -25.47 7.19 -38.01
N LEU A 36 -25.05 6.54 -36.91
CA LEU A 36 -24.27 5.32 -37.04
C LEU A 36 -25.14 4.23 -37.68
N PRO A 37 -24.64 3.48 -38.68
CA PRO A 37 -25.35 2.35 -39.25
C PRO A 37 -25.73 1.36 -38.13
N PRO A 38 -26.93 0.74 -38.16
CA PRO A 38 -27.39 -0.14 -37.07
C PRO A 38 -26.44 -1.28 -36.71
N ARG A 39 -25.66 -1.77 -37.67
CA ARG A 39 -24.67 -2.82 -37.50
C ARG A 39 -23.44 -2.33 -36.71
N LEU A 40 -22.94 -1.13 -37.01
CA LEU A 40 -21.84 -0.49 -36.28
C LEU A 40 -22.26 -0.09 -34.87
N GLU A 41 -23.48 0.31 -34.67
CA GLU A 41 -24.01 0.69 -33.36
C GLU A 41 -24.07 -0.48 -32.38
N GLY A 42 -24.46 -1.67 -32.88
CA GLY A 42 -24.48 -2.90 -32.06
C GLY A 42 -23.12 -3.32 -31.55
N VAL A 43 -22.03 -2.97 -32.27
CA VAL A 43 -20.65 -3.28 -31.89
C VAL A 43 -20.02 -2.13 -31.08
N LEU A 44 -20.22 -0.89 -31.52
CA LEU A 44 -19.60 0.27 -30.87
C LEU A 44 -20.22 0.60 -29.51
N ALA A 45 -21.52 0.37 -29.32
CA ALA A 45 -22.21 0.69 -28.09
C ALA A 45 -21.66 -0.07 -26.86
N PRO A 46 -21.32 -1.36 -26.90
CA PRO A 46 -20.67 -2.04 -25.79
C PRO A 46 -19.17 -1.71 -25.67
N LEU A 47 -18.46 -1.30 -26.72
CA LEU A 47 -17.04 -1.00 -26.69
C LEU A 47 -16.75 0.40 -26.12
N LEU A 48 -17.63 1.39 -26.32
CA LEU A 48 -17.43 2.74 -25.79
C LEU A 48 -17.27 2.81 -24.26
N PRO A 49 -18.11 2.15 -23.44
CA PRO A 49 -17.92 2.12 -21.99
C PRO A 49 -16.60 1.46 -21.58
N ALA A 50 -16.20 0.39 -22.26
CA ALA A 50 -14.92 -0.28 -22.00
C ALA A 50 -13.73 0.63 -22.32
N LEU A 51 -13.76 1.33 -23.46
CA LEU A 51 -12.74 2.29 -23.84
C LEU A 51 -12.70 3.47 -22.85
N LEU A 52 -13.85 4.00 -22.45
CA LEU A 52 -13.92 5.07 -21.43
C LEU A 52 -13.32 4.62 -20.10
N ALA A 53 -13.66 3.40 -19.65
CA ALA A 53 -13.05 2.83 -18.44
C ALA A 53 -11.54 2.66 -18.59
N GLY A 54 -11.06 2.21 -19.76
CA GLY A 54 -9.64 2.13 -20.07
C GLY A 54 -8.93 3.49 -19.99
N VAL A 55 -9.56 4.55 -20.51
CA VAL A 55 -9.02 5.93 -20.40
C VAL A 55 -8.94 6.37 -18.94
N GLN A 56 -10.00 6.18 -18.15
CA GLN A 56 -10.01 6.60 -16.74
C GLN A 56 -8.97 5.84 -15.92
N LEU A 57 -8.84 4.54 -16.13
CA LEU A 57 -7.77 3.74 -15.48
C LEU A 57 -6.38 4.17 -15.92
N ALA A 58 -6.16 4.49 -17.19
CA ALA A 58 -4.89 5.02 -17.67
C ALA A 58 -4.54 6.36 -17.00
N VAL A 59 -5.51 7.27 -16.91
CA VAL A 59 -5.41 8.55 -16.21
C VAL A 59 -5.02 8.32 -14.75
N LEU A 60 -5.70 7.41 -14.05
CA LEU A 60 -5.40 7.08 -12.66
C LEU A 60 -3.98 6.51 -12.51
N ILE A 61 -3.54 5.58 -13.37
CA ILE A 61 -2.18 5.03 -13.34
C ILE A 61 -1.12 6.14 -13.49
N PHE A 62 -1.37 7.11 -14.36
CA PHE A 62 -0.47 8.26 -14.48
C PHE A 62 -0.47 9.18 -13.26
N PHE A 63 -1.58 9.33 -12.55
CA PHE A 63 -1.61 10.03 -11.25
C PHE A 63 -0.83 9.28 -10.19
N LEU A 64 -1.00 7.97 -10.12
CA LEU A 64 -0.29 7.12 -9.15
C LEU A 64 1.22 7.07 -9.41
N ASN A 65 1.68 7.34 -10.64
CA ASN A 65 3.08 7.32 -11.05
C ASN A 65 3.54 8.66 -11.62
N PRO A 66 3.67 9.72 -10.77
CA PRO A 66 3.96 11.07 -11.24
C PRO A 66 5.34 11.25 -11.88
N HIS A 67 6.28 10.35 -11.63
CA HIS A 67 7.62 10.33 -12.24
C HIS A 67 7.61 9.95 -13.73
N LEU A 68 6.55 9.29 -14.22
CA LEU A 68 6.42 8.96 -15.63
C LEU A 68 6.23 10.20 -16.49
N GLN A 69 6.91 10.22 -17.62
CA GLN A 69 6.67 11.26 -18.63
C GLN A 69 5.35 10.97 -19.36
N LEU A 70 4.45 11.94 -19.32
CA LEU A 70 3.18 11.85 -20.04
C LEU A 70 3.45 11.94 -21.55
N SER A 71 3.05 10.92 -22.30
CA SER A 71 3.04 10.95 -23.75
C SER A 71 1.66 10.56 -24.27
N LEU A 72 1.17 11.24 -25.32
CA LEU A 72 -0.11 10.89 -25.94
C LEU A 72 -0.14 9.42 -26.39
N ARG A 73 0.98 8.92 -26.92
CA ARG A 73 1.12 7.50 -27.28
C ARG A 73 0.97 6.59 -26.06
N GLY A 74 1.62 6.91 -24.93
CA GLY A 74 1.52 6.10 -23.70
C GLY A 74 0.10 6.06 -23.14
N VAL A 75 -0.59 7.22 -23.10
CA VAL A 75 -1.99 7.30 -22.68
C VAL A 75 -2.88 6.47 -23.62
N ALA A 76 -2.71 6.62 -24.93
CA ALA A 76 -3.51 5.89 -25.92
C ALA A 76 -3.31 4.37 -25.84
N VAL A 77 -2.05 3.91 -25.78
CA VAL A 77 -1.72 2.47 -25.68
C VAL A 77 -2.30 1.89 -24.40
N LEU A 78 -2.08 2.53 -23.26
CA LEU A 78 -2.58 2.05 -21.97
C LEU A 78 -4.12 2.04 -21.95
N SER A 79 -4.76 3.09 -22.48
CA SER A 79 -6.22 3.17 -22.58
C SER A 79 -6.80 2.05 -23.45
N LEU A 80 -6.16 1.74 -24.57
CA LEU A 80 -6.58 0.67 -25.47
C LEU A 80 -6.36 -0.71 -24.84
N GLN A 81 -5.23 -0.96 -24.19
CA GLN A 81 -4.96 -2.23 -23.49
C GLN A 81 -5.99 -2.50 -22.39
N LEU A 82 -6.21 -1.52 -21.50
CA LEU A 82 -7.17 -1.64 -20.41
C LEU A 82 -8.61 -1.68 -20.93
N GLY A 83 -8.92 -0.91 -21.98
CA GLY A 83 -10.22 -0.96 -22.65
C GLY A 83 -10.50 -2.31 -23.29
N ALA A 84 -9.52 -2.90 -23.98
CA ALA A 84 -9.62 -4.24 -24.55
C ALA A 84 -9.83 -5.32 -23.48
N LEU A 85 -9.14 -5.21 -22.35
CA LEU A 85 -9.32 -6.09 -21.21
C LEU A 85 -10.75 -6.03 -20.63
N LEU A 86 -11.35 -4.85 -20.58
CA LEU A 86 -12.70 -4.63 -20.04
C LEU A 86 -13.81 -4.87 -21.09
N ALA A 87 -13.46 -4.98 -22.37
CA ALA A 87 -14.43 -5.17 -23.47
C ALA A 87 -15.30 -6.43 -23.31
N PRO A 88 -14.77 -7.62 -22.95
CA PRO A 88 -15.60 -8.81 -22.72
C PRO A 88 -16.66 -8.60 -21.64
N LEU A 89 -16.30 -7.94 -20.53
CA LEU A 89 -17.23 -7.63 -19.44
C LEU A 89 -18.34 -6.67 -19.91
N SER A 90 -17.97 -5.63 -20.66
CA SER A 90 -18.93 -4.68 -21.23
C SER A 90 -19.86 -5.35 -22.24
N LEU A 91 -19.33 -6.23 -23.10
CA LEU A 91 -20.11 -7.02 -24.05
C LEU A 91 -21.10 -7.95 -23.32
N ALA A 92 -20.65 -8.65 -22.29
CA ALA A 92 -21.50 -9.53 -21.49
C ALA A 92 -22.61 -8.75 -20.78
N ALA A 93 -22.30 -7.60 -20.17
CA ALA A 93 -23.27 -6.74 -19.50
C ALA A 93 -24.34 -6.22 -20.49
N HIS A 94 -23.94 -5.82 -21.71
CA HIS A 94 -24.87 -5.39 -22.74
C HIS A 94 -25.73 -6.54 -23.29
N ALA A 95 -25.15 -7.72 -23.51
CA ALA A 95 -25.87 -8.92 -23.95
C ALA A 95 -26.91 -9.35 -22.92
N LEU A 96 -26.54 -9.35 -21.62
CA LEU A 96 -27.45 -9.67 -20.53
C LEU A 96 -28.58 -8.64 -20.41
N GLY A 97 -28.23 -7.34 -20.45
CA GLY A 97 -29.21 -6.25 -20.38
C GLY A 97 -30.22 -6.26 -21.53
N THR A 98 -29.78 -6.60 -22.75
CA THR A 98 -30.67 -6.73 -23.92
C THR A 98 -31.60 -7.93 -23.82
N ARG A 99 -31.10 -9.07 -23.30
CA ARG A 99 -31.90 -10.29 -23.08
C ARG A 99 -32.95 -10.13 -21.97
N TRP A 100 -32.54 -9.58 -20.85
CA TRP A 100 -33.41 -9.51 -19.66
C TRP A 100 -34.56 -8.51 -19.82
N LYS A 101 -34.32 -7.33 -20.40
CA LYS A 101 -35.30 -6.24 -20.44
C LYS A 101 -35.92 -6.02 -21.83
N ASN A 102 -35.57 -6.84 -22.82
CA ASN A 102 -35.97 -6.65 -24.22
C ASN A 102 -35.72 -5.20 -24.71
N VAL A 103 -34.64 -4.56 -24.15
CA VAL A 103 -34.30 -3.16 -24.37
C VAL A 103 -33.28 -3.07 -25.51
N ARG A 104 -33.50 -2.16 -26.46
CA ARG A 104 -32.54 -1.89 -27.53
C ARG A 104 -31.20 -1.39 -26.93
N VAL A 105 -30.10 -1.88 -27.47
CA VAL A 105 -28.70 -1.52 -27.03
C VAL A 105 -28.50 -0.01 -26.89
N ARG A 106 -29.11 0.80 -27.74
CA ARG A 106 -29.10 2.27 -27.71
C ARG A 106 -29.55 2.88 -26.37
N ARG A 107 -30.43 2.22 -25.63
CA ARG A 107 -30.93 2.71 -24.33
C ARG A 107 -30.01 2.37 -23.17
N LEU A 108 -29.17 1.36 -23.33
CA LEU A 108 -28.22 0.95 -22.31
C LEU A 108 -26.94 1.82 -22.31
N LEU A 109 -26.52 2.31 -23.49
CA LEU A 109 -25.27 3.04 -23.65
C LEU A 109 -25.13 4.27 -22.72
N PRO A 110 -26.11 5.20 -22.61
CA PRO A 110 -25.96 6.34 -21.70
C PRO A 110 -25.80 5.92 -20.23
N TRP A 111 -26.52 4.86 -19.83
CA TRP A 111 -26.44 4.33 -18.46
C TRP A 111 -25.12 3.64 -18.18
N SER A 112 -24.58 2.85 -19.12
CA SER A 112 -23.29 2.21 -18.96
C SER A 112 -22.15 3.22 -18.90
N LEU A 113 -22.21 4.31 -19.68
CA LEU A 113 -21.24 5.41 -19.58
C LEU A 113 -21.33 6.12 -18.23
N THR A 114 -22.55 6.36 -17.73
CA THR A 114 -22.76 6.95 -16.40
C THR A 114 -22.18 6.06 -15.28
N VAL A 115 -22.41 4.75 -15.36
CA VAL A 115 -21.86 3.79 -14.39
C VAL A 115 -20.32 3.81 -14.42
N VAL A 116 -19.71 3.83 -15.61
CA VAL A 116 -18.25 3.88 -15.75
C VAL A 116 -17.68 5.18 -15.16
N LEU A 117 -18.28 6.33 -15.44
CA LEU A 117 -17.84 7.60 -14.88
C LEU A 117 -18.01 7.63 -13.36
N GLY A 118 -19.13 7.11 -12.84
CA GLY A 118 -19.36 7.02 -11.39
C GLY A 118 -18.34 6.09 -10.70
N ALA A 119 -18.07 4.93 -11.32
CA ALA A 119 -17.05 4.02 -10.82
C ALA A 119 -15.65 4.64 -10.84
N ALA A 120 -15.30 5.39 -11.90
CA ALA A 120 -14.05 6.11 -11.99
C ALA A 120 -13.95 7.22 -10.90
N ALA A 121 -15.02 8.01 -10.69
CA ALA A 121 -15.06 9.03 -9.66
C ALA A 121 -14.86 8.43 -8.26
N VAL A 122 -15.58 7.35 -7.93
CA VAL A 122 -15.41 6.61 -6.68
C VAL A 122 -13.98 6.04 -6.58
N GLY A 123 -13.45 5.49 -7.67
CA GLY A 123 -12.09 5.00 -7.76
C GLY A 123 -11.08 6.09 -7.42
N ASP A 124 -11.17 7.27 -8.04
CA ASP A 124 -10.27 8.39 -7.77
C ASP A 124 -10.34 8.87 -6.31
N TRP A 125 -11.55 8.97 -5.72
CA TRP A 125 -11.74 9.29 -4.30
C TRP A 125 -11.06 8.27 -3.37
N VAL A 126 -11.29 6.98 -3.64
CA VAL A 126 -10.68 5.89 -2.86
C VAL A 126 -9.16 5.93 -2.97
N HIS A 127 -8.61 6.14 -4.17
CA HIS A 127 -7.16 6.18 -4.36
C HIS A 127 -6.52 7.44 -3.76
N ALA A 128 -7.17 8.61 -3.86
CA ALA A 128 -6.70 9.85 -3.25
C ALA A 128 -6.61 9.73 -1.71
N SER A 129 -7.59 9.07 -1.10
CA SER A 129 -7.58 8.79 0.34
C SER A 129 -6.52 7.73 0.70
N HIS A 130 -6.52 6.61 -0.03
CA HIS A 130 -5.75 5.43 0.31
C HIS A 130 -4.24 5.59 0.05
N TYR A 131 -3.86 6.34 -1.00
CA TYR A 131 -2.46 6.61 -1.34
C TYR A 131 -1.99 8.01 -0.94
N SER A 132 -2.65 8.68 0.01
CA SER A 132 -2.33 10.05 0.42
C SER A 132 -0.87 10.21 0.88
N PHE A 133 -0.29 9.21 1.55
CA PHE A 133 1.10 9.21 2.00
C PHE A 133 2.11 8.72 0.95
N TYR A 134 1.63 8.07 -0.11
CA TYR A 134 2.45 7.57 -1.21
C TYR A 134 2.58 8.56 -2.36
N LEU A 135 1.73 9.57 -2.40
CA LEU A 135 1.71 10.60 -3.44
C LEU A 135 2.19 11.94 -2.89
N PRO A 136 2.97 12.72 -3.65
CA PRO A 136 3.27 14.10 -3.29
C PRO A 136 1.98 14.88 -3.04
N PRO A 137 1.93 15.76 -2.01
CA PRO A 137 0.69 16.47 -1.65
C PRO A 137 0.04 17.21 -2.81
N GLY A 138 0.82 17.87 -3.69
CA GLY A 138 0.30 18.54 -4.88
C GLY A 138 -0.34 17.59 -5.89
N ILE A 139 0.23 16.39 -6.07
CA ILE A 139 -0.34 15.35 -6.95
C ILE A 139 -1.63 14.80 -6.36
N ASN A 140 -1.65 14.53 -5.06
CA ASN A 140 -2.86 14.05 -4.39
C ASN A 140 -3.99 15.10 -4.44
N ALA A 141 -3.67 16.39 -4.25
CA ALA A 141 -4.65 17.47 -4.43
C ALA A 141 -5.22 17.52 -5.85
N ASN A 142 -4.39 17.27 -6.88
CA ASN A 142 -4.86 17.19 -8.26
C ASN A 142 -5.73 15.96 -8.52
N LEU A 143 -5.41 14.82 -7.90
CA LEU A 143 -6.26 13.62 -7.98
C LEU A 143 -7.63 13.87 -7.32
N ILE A 144 -7.68 14.58 -6.18
CA ILE A 144 -8.93 15.01 -5.54
C ILE A 144 -9.73 15.93 -6.48
N ARG A 145 -9.08 16.89 -7.16
CA ARG A 145 -9.75 17.72 -8.17
C ARG A 145 -10.30 16.89 -9.32
N ALA A 146 -9.54 15.89 -9.81
CA ALA A 146 -10.01 14.95 -10.83
C ALA A 146 -11.26 14.21 -10.36
N ALA A 147 -11.27 13.70 -9.13
CA ALA A 147 -12.42 13.02 -8.53
C ALA A 147 -13.66 13.94 -8.45
N LEU A 148 -13.48 15.20 -8.07
CA LEU A 148 -14.57 16.20 -8.06
C LEU A 148 -15.14 16.44 -9.46
N TRP A 149 -14.27 16.64 -10.46
CA TRP A 149 -14.68 16.82 -11.85
C TRP A 149 -15.41 15.59 -12.42
N LEU A 150 -14.92 14.39 -12.13
CA LEU A 150 -15.58 13.16 -12.53
C LEU A 150 -16.92 12.95 -11.82
N SER A 151 -17.04 13.35 -10.57
CA SER A 151 -18.31 13.34 -9.83
C SER A 151 -19.34 14.25 -10.52
N LEU A 152 -18.95 15.47 -10.89
CA LEU A 152 -19.79 16.39 -11.63
C LEU A 152 -20.14 15.84 -13.04
N ALA A 153 -19.17 15.28 -13.75
CA ALA A 153 -19.37 14.64 -15.04
C ALA A 153 -20.34 13.44 -14.94
N THR A 154 -20.28 12.69 -13.86
CA THR A 154 -21.20 11.59 -13.58
C THR A 154 -22.64 12.08 -13.41
N ILE A 155 -22.85 13.17 -12.64
CA ILE A 155 -24.17 13.79 -12.46
C ILE A 155 -24.71 14.27 -13.82
N LEU A 156 -23.87 14.91 -14.64
CA LEU A 156 -24.25 15.38 -15.97
C LEU A 156 -24.57 14.21 -16.91
N ALA A 157 -23.78 13.15 -16.89
CA ALA A 157 -24.02 11.93 -17.64
C ALA A 157 -25.33 11.24 -17.20
N PHE A 158 -25.58 11.16 -15.90
CA PHE A 158 -26.83 10.65 -15.32
C PHE A 158 -28.05 11.43 -15.82
N TYR A 159 -27.99 12.76 -15.73
CA TYR A 159 -29.06 13.62 -16.23
C TYR A 159 -29.28 13.44 -17.74
N THR A 160 -28.20 13.33 -18.51
CA THR A 160 -28.25 13.04 -19.94
C THR A 160 -28.89 11.68 -20.22
N ALA A 161 -28.51 10.63 -19.47
CA ALA A 161 -29.09 9.29 -19.58
C ALA A 161 -30.59 9.30 -19.25
N LEU A 162 -30.99 10.04 -18.23
CA LEU A 162 -32.39 10.22 -17.82
C LEU A 162 -33.20 10.89 -18.96
N LEU A 163 -32.70 12.01 -19.53
CA LEU A 163 -33.36 12.70 -20.64
C LEU A 163 -33.49 11.80 -21.88
N HIS A 164 -32.45 11.01 -22.21
CA HIS A 164 -32.53 10.05 -23.31
C HIS A 164 -33.60 8.99 -23.05
N THR A 165 -33.75 8.55 -21.81
CA THR A 165 -34.73 7.54 -21.43
C THR A 165 -36.16 8.10 -21.44
N VAL A 166 -36.39 9.25 -20.80
CA VAL A 166 -37.73 9.88 -20.68
C VAL A 166 -38.24 10.38 -22.00
N HIS A 167 -37.40 11.07 -22.79
CA HIS A 167 -37.80 11.65 -24.08
C HIS A 167 -37.59 10.70 -25.26
N HIS A 168 -37.20 9.44 -25.04
CA HIS A 168 -36.93 8.44 -26.10
C HIS A 168 -35.95 8.93 -27.18
N ARG A 169 -35.02 9.85 -26.84
CA ARG A 169 -34.04 10.40 -27.77
C ARG A 169 -32.93 9.39 -28.02
N ALA A 170 -32.42 9.34 -29.25
CA ALA A 170 -31.24 8.54 -29.59
C ALA A 170 -29.95 9.22 -29.07
N PHE A 171 -28.96 8.40 -28.69
CA PHE A 171 -27.62 8.87 -28.42
C PHE A 171 -27.00 9.36 -29.75
N GLY A 172 -26.67 10.63 -29.84
CA GLY A 172 -26.25 11.25 -31.11
C GLY A 172 -24.97 12.11 -30.92
N GLY A 173 -24.62 12.85 -31.97
CA GLY A 173 -23.39 13.64 -32.05
C GLY A 173 -23.16 14.60 -30.88
N LYS A 174 -24.22 15.21 -30.34
CA LYS A 174 -24.11 16.10 -29.16
C LYS A 174 -23.66 15.33 -27.88
N SER A 175 -24.19 14.11 -27.71
CA SER A 175 -23.80 13.24 -26.58
C SER A 175 -22.37 12.70 -26.71
N LEU A 176 -21.94 12.40 -27.96
CA LEU A 176 -20.56 12.04 -28.26
C LEU A 176 -19.60 13.21 -28.03
N LEU A 177 -19.98 14.42 -28.39
CA LEU A 177 -19.20 15.63 -28.17
C LEU A 177 -19.04 15.88 -26.66
N LEU A 178 -20.09 15.72 -25.87
CA LEU A 178 -20.02 15.81 -24.39
C LEU A 178 -19.07 14.73 -23.83
N LEU A 179 -19.18 13.49 -24.30
CA LEU A 179 -18.27 12.41 -23.88
C LEU A 179 -16.81 12.74 -24.24
N GLY A 180 -16.58 13.24 -25.46
CA GLY A 180 -15.26 13.69 -25.91
C GLY A 180 -14.71 14.83 -25.04
N ALA A 181 -15.56 15.78 -24.65
CA ALA A 181 -15.16 16.85 -23.73
C ALA A 181 -14.80 16.33 -22.32
N ILE A 182 -15.55 15.35 -21.80
CA ILE A 182 -15.24 14.72 -20.52
C ILE A 182 -13.88 13.99 -20.59
N VAL A 183 -13.62 13.22 -21.65
CA VAL A 183 -12.35 12.53 -21.88
C VAL A 183 -11.21 13.54 -21.99
N ALA A 184 -11.39 14.61 -22.78
CA ALA A 184 -10.40 15.68 -22.93
C ALA A 184 -10.09 16.36 -21.59
N ALA A 185 -11.12 16.65 -20.78
CA ALA A 185 -10.94 17.22 -19.45
C ALA A 185 -10.16 16.27 -18.52
N SER A 186 -10.47 14.97 -18.51
CA SER A 186 -9.73 13.97 -17.71
C SER A 186 -8.26 13.92 -18.10
N VAL A 187 -7.94 13.92 -19.40
CA VAL A 187 -6.56 13.95 -19.90
C VAL A 187 -5.87 15.28 -19.55
N TYR A 188 -6.59 16.40 -19.66
CA TYR A 188 -6.05 17.73 -19.32
C TYR A 188 -5.63 17.82 -17.85
N VAL A 189 -6.46 17.32 -16.93
CA VAL A 189 -6.13 17.32 -15.47
C VAL A 189 -4.84 16.53 -15.20
N VAL A 190 -4.58 15.44 -15.95
CA VAL A 190 -3.30 14.70 -15.85
C VAL A 190 -2.12 15.50 -16.39
N ILE A 191 -2.33 16.27 -17.45
CA ILE A 191 -1.26 17.15 -17.99
C ILE A 191 -0.91 18.22 -16.97
N ASP A 192 -1.90 18.85 -16.34
CA ASP A 192 -1.74 19.90 -15.33
C ASP A 192 -0.98 19.42 -14.08
N ARG A 193 -0.99 18.10 -13.78
CA ARG A 193 -0.23 17.53 -12.65
C ARG A 193 1.26 17.89 -12.67
N ARG A 194 1.87 18.11 -13.85
CA ARG A 194 3.29 18.48 -14.00
C ARG A 194 3.63 19.80 -13.32
N ALA A 195 2.70 20.76 -13.30
CA ALA A 195 2.90 22.04 -12.62
C ALA A 195 3.04 21.87 -11.10
N SER A 196 2.44 20.79 -10.56
CA SER A 196 2.43 20.49 -9.12
C SER A 196 3.60 19.59 -8.68
N PHE A 197 4.29 18.94 -9.61
CA PHE A 197 5.44 18.09 -9.33
C PHE A 197 6.75 18.87 -9.59
N LYS A 198 7.16 19.66 -8.63
CA LYS A 198 8.51 20.24 -8.60
C LYS A 198 9.37 19.32 -7.73
N PRO A 199 10.41 18.66 -8.27
CA PRO A 199 11.39 18.00 -7.41
C PRO A 199 11.98 19.05 -6.48
N VAL A 200 11.97 18.77 -5.18
CA VAL A 200 12.70 19.61 -4.22
C VAL A 200 14.19 19.38 -4.50
N VAL A 201 14.79 20.31 -5.23
CA VAL A 201 16.24 20.35 -5.36
C VAL A 201 16.71 20.99 -4.06
N ALA A 202 17.24 20.18 -3.15
CA ALA A 202 17.96 20.69 -2.01
C ALA A 202 19.17 21.48 -2.56
N SER A 203 19.30 22.74 -2.19
CA SER A 203 20.55 23.47 -2.48
C SER A 203 21.64 22.82 -1.65
N PRO A 204 22.75 22.37 -2.24
CA PRO A 204 23.85 21.78 -1.49
C PRO A 204 24.40 22.85 -0.52
N ALA A 205 24.05 22.70 0.74
CA ALA A 205 24.71 23.45 1.80
C ALA A 205 25.97 22.67 2.22
N PRO A 206 27.11 23.32 2.40
CA PRO A 206 28.31 22.63 2.84
C PRO A 206 28.03 21.92 4.17
N PHE A 207 28.10 20.58 4.16
CA PHE A 207 27.86 19.75 5.32
C PHE A 207 29.07 19.83 6.27
N ALA A 208 28.92 20.53 7.39
CA ALA A 208 29.90 20.49 8.46
C ALA A 208 29.64 19.25 9.33
N ARG A 209 30.57 18.30 9.34
CA ARG A 209 30.47 17.13 10.23
C ARG A 209 30.34 17.60 11.68
N PRO A 210 29.30 17.17 12.39
CA PRO A 210 29.18 17.46 13.81
C PRO A 210 30.35 16.83 14.58
N ALA A 211 30.82 17.52 15.61
CA ALA A 211 31.84 16.95 16.48
C ALA A 211 31.28 15.69 17.18
N PRO A 212 32.06 14.59 17.24
CA PRO A 212 31.62 13.36 17.90
C PRO A 212 31.36 13.65 19.37
N ARG A 213 30.17 13.28 19.83
CA ARG A 213 29.78 13.33 21.25
C ARG A 213 29.59 11.91 21.77
N ALA A 214 29.93 11.68 23.04
CA ALA A 214 29.61 10.41 23.67
C ALA A 214 28.10 10.17 23.66
N ALA A 215 27.68 9.04 23.17
CA ALA A 215 26.29 8.61 23.07
C ALA A 215 26.13 7.19 23.62
N PRO A 216 24.97 6.82 24.14
CA PRO A 216 24.69 5.44 24.49
C PRO A 216 24.74 4.54 23.26
N ARG A 217 25.05 3.25 23.49
CA ARG A 217 24.88 2.23 22.44
C ARG A 217 23.39 2.04 22.16
N LEU A 218 23.05 1.85 20.92
CA LEU A 218 21.67 1.79 20.47
C LEU A 218 21.40 0.45 19.81
N LEU A 219 20.47 -0.31 20.37
CA LEU A 219 19.90 -1.50 19.75
C LEU A 219 18.48 -1.20 19.29
N VAL A 220 18.22 -1.33 18.01
CA VAL A 220 16.88 -1.20 17.42
C VAL A 220 16.43 -2.58 16.97
N VAL A 221 15.43 -3.15 17.60
CA VAL A 221 14.83 -4.43 17.22
C VAL A 221 13.48 -4.17 16.60
N ALA A 222 13.38 -4.51 15.33
CA ALA A 222 12.16 -4.45 14.56
C ALA A 222 11.44 -5.80 14.67
N ILE A 223 10.16 -5.78 15.06
CA ILE A 223 9.31 -6.98 15.16
C ILE A 223 8.07 -6.75 14.32
N GLU A 224 8.01 -7.38 13.15
CA GLU A 224 6.85 -7.21 12.26
C GLU A 224 5.58 -7.82 12.87
N GLY A 225 4.49 -7.07 12.88
CA GLY A 225 3.20 -7.52 13.39
C GLY A 225 2.90 -7.13 14.84
N ALA A 226 3.92 -6.79 15.65
CA ALA A 226 3.72 -6.50 17.06
C ALA A 226 2.82 -5.28 17.32
N THR A 227 1.79 -5.45 18.12
CA THR A 227 0.84 -4.39 18.51
C THR A 227 0.67 -4.33 20.02
N LEU A 228 0.45 -3.12 20.56
CA LEU A 228 0.14 -2.95 21.97
C LEU A 228 -1.17 -3.64 22.38
N ASP A 229 -2.09 -3.84 21.45
CA ASP A 229 -3.38 -4.51 21.71
C ASP A 229 -3.21 -5.99 22.11
N VAL A 230 -2.16 -6.63 21.61
CA VAL A 230 -1.82 -8.02 21.96
C VAL A 230 -0.75 -8.07 23.07
N LEU A 231 0.28 -7.21 22.99
CA LEU A 231 1.40 -7.22 23.96
C LEU A 231 0.96 -6.82 25.37
N LEU A 232 0.17 -5.73 25.53
CA LEU A 232 -0.23 -5.22 26.84
C LEU A 232 -1.01 -6.25 27.69
N PRO A 233 -2.04 -6.93 27.15
CA PRO A 233 -2.75 -7.95 27.94
C PRO A 233 -1.85 -9.11 28.36
N LEU A 234 -0.98 -9.61 27.48
CA LEU A 234 -0.09 -10.74 27.76
C LEU A 234 1.00 -10.36 28.78
N ALA A 235 1.57 -9.15 28.68
CA ALA A 235 2.54 -8.63 29.64
C ALA A 235 1.91 -8.49 31.02
N ARG A 236 0.70 -7.90 31.13
CA ARG A 236 -0.04 -7.77 32.39
C ARG A 236 -0.43 -9.11 33.04
N GLN A 237 -0.61 -10.16 32.23
CA GLN A 237 -0.85 -11.52 32.69
C GLN A 237 0.45 -12.23 33.17
N GLY A 238 1.62 -11.58 33.08
CA GLY A 238 2.91 -12.15 33.41
C GLY A 238 3.45 -13.17 32.40
N ARG A 239 2.84 -13.26 31.20
CA ARG A 239 3.24 -14.19 30.14
C ARG A 239 4.45 -13.69 29.36
N LEU A 240 4.73 -12.38 29.40
CA LEU A 240 5.81 -11.68 28.71
C LEU A 240 6.57 -10.78 29.69
N PRO A 241 7.44 -11.35 30.54
CA PRO A 241 8.10 -10.60 31.61
C PRO A 241 9.04 -9.50 31.12
N PHE A 242 9.76 -9.70 30.01
CA PHE A 242 10.64 -8.67 29.47
C PHE A 242 9.86 -7.52 28.82
N PHE A 243 8.79 -7.81 28.08
CA PHE A 243 7.88 -6.76 27.60
C PHE A 243 7.22 -6.00 28.74
N ALA A 244 6.87 -6.66 29.86
CA ALA A 244 6.38 -5.98 31.04
C ALA A 244 7.44 -5.01 31.60
N ALA A 245 8.70 -5.45 31.69
CA ALA A 245 9.80 -4.57 32.07
C ALA A 245 10.04 -3.40 31.11
N LEU A 246 9.87 -3.61 29.78
CA LEU A 246 9.94 -2.52 28.80
C LEU A 246 8.85 -1.47 29.03
N LEU A 247 7.65 -1.88 29.41
CA LEU A 247 6.52 -0.99 29.68
C LEU A 247 6.70 -0.22 31.01
N ASP A 248 7.21 -0.88 32.05
CA ASP A 248 7.35 -0.32 33.40
C ASP A 248 8.61 0.54 33.55
N GLU A 249 9.69 0.16 32.88
CA GLU A 249 11.02 0.83 33.00
C GLU A 249 11.34 1.71 31.79
N GLY A 250 10.44 1.84 30.83
CA GLY A 250 10.64 2.57 29.60
C GLY A 250 9.46 3.45 29.20
N SER A 251 9.55 4.02 28.00
CA SER A 251 8.46 4.75 27.37
C SER A 251 7.91 3.96 26.21
N TYR A 252 6.59 3.99 25.99
CA TYR A 252 5.95 3.24 24.93
C TYR A 252 4.85 4.04 24.23
N ALA A 253 4.57 3.72 22.98
CA ALA A 253 3.54 4.35 22.16
C ALA A 253 2.92 3.37 21.18
N ARG A 254 1.67 3.64 20.78
CA ARG A 254 1.18 3.18 19.47
C ARG A 254 1.96 3.90 18.39
N LEU A 255 2.49 3.14 17.44
CA LEU A 255 3.22 3.69 16.32
C LEU A 255 2.28 3.79 15.11
N GLU A 256 1.77 5.00 14.88
CA GLU A 256 0.78 5.26 13.82
C GLU A 256 1.35 4.91 12.45
N SER A 257 0.65 4.01 11.79
CA SER A 257 0.93 3.56 10.44
C SER A 257 0.09 4.33 9.42
N PHE A 258 0.27 4.08 8.14
CA PHE A 258 -0.54 4.68 7.09
C PHE A 258 -0.96 3.68 6.01
N PRO A 259 -2.21 3.80 5.51
CA PRO A 259 -2.71 2.96 4.45
C PRO A 259 -2.12 3.34 3.07
N PRO A 260 -2.04 2.37 2.13
CA PRO A 260 -2.16 0.92 2.36
C PRO A 260 -0.95 0.38 3.09
N VAL A 261 -1.18 -0.60 3.99
CA VAL A 261 -0.07 -1.28 4.66
C VAL A 261 0.70 -2.11 3.63
N ARG A 262 1.89 -1.63 3.31
CA ARG A 262 2.86 -2.26 2.41
C ARG A 262 4.17 -2.40 3.15
N PRO A 263 4.55 -3.60 3.60
CA PRO A 263 5.68 -3.79 4.51
C PRO A 263 6.94 -3.03 4.10
N LEU A 264 7.46 -3.22 2.90
CA LEU A 264 8.67 -2.52 2.45
C LEU A 264 8.54 -0.99 2.49
N GLY A 265 7.37 -0.44 2.10
CA GLY A 265 7.14 1.02 2.12
C GLY A 265 7.12 1.58 3.55
N LEU A 266 6.54 0.84 4.50
CA LEU A 266 6.50 1.21 5.90
C LEU A 266 7.88 1.06 6.56
N TRP A 267 8.60 -0.02 6.29
CA TRP A 267 9.98 -0.23 6.72
C TRP A 267 10.91 0.85 6.19
N ALA A 268 10.74 1.24 4.93
CA ALA A 268 11.50 2.34 4.35
C ALA A 268 11.21 3.67 5.06
N SER A 269 9.94 3.94 5.39
CA SER A 269 9.58 5.14 6.17
C SER A 269 10.15 5.11 7.58
N LEU A 270 10.10 3.95 8.24
CA LEU A 270 10.67 3.74 9.56
C LEU A 270 12.20 3.90 9.57
N GLY A 271 12.89 3.37 8.54
CA GLY A 271 14.36 3.43 8.43
C GLY A 271 14.92 4.72 7.85
N THR A 272 14.08 5.58 7.21
CA THR A 272 14.51 6.85 6.60
C THR A 272 13.96 8.09 7.30
N GLY A 273 12.92 7.97 8.13
CA GLY A 273 12.20 9.11 8.71
C GLY A 273 11.43 9.94 7.69
N LYS A 274 11.19 9.39 6.49
CA LYS A 274 10.53 10.08 5.37
C LYS A 274 9.37 9.25 4.82
N LEU A 275 8.39 9.92 4.24
CA LEU A 275 7.21 9.29 3.64
C LEU A 275 7.51 8.65 2.27
N PRO A 276 6.68 7.69 1.82
CA PRO A 276 6.91 6.93 0.58
C PRO A 276 7.12 7.78 -0.66
N PHE A 277 6.44 8.91 -0.80
CA PHE A 277 6.64 9.78 -1.95
C PHE A 277 8.04 10.42 -2.00
N ARG A 278 8.73 10.52 -0.85
CA ARG A 278 10.11 11.02 -0.75
C ARG A 278 11.12 9.92 -0.96
N HIS A 279 11.04 8.82 -0.21
CA HIS A 279 12.01 7.72 -0.34
C HIS A 279 11.81 6.85 -1.59
N GLY A 280 10.64 6.91 -2.25
CA GLY A 280 10.37 6.30 -3.55
C GLY A 280 10.04 4.81 -3.52
N LEU A 281 10.03 4.15 -2.36
CA LEU A 281 9.70 2.73 -2.21
C LEU A 281 8.23 2.57 -1.82
N ALA A 282 7.47 1.88 -2.65
CA ALA A 282 6.05 1.67 -2.43
C ALA A 282 5.69 0.18 -2.20
N GLY A 283 6.53 -0.73 -2.62
CA GLY A 283 6.34 -2.17 -2.50
C GLY A 283 7.57 -2.92 -2.97
N PRO A 284 7.61 -4.26 -2.83
CA PRO A 284 8.81 -5.06 -3.11
C PRO A 284 9.09 -5.24 -4.60
N THR A 285 8.10 -4.99 -5.46
CA THR A 285 8.25 -5.13 -6.92
C THR A 285 7.87 -3.85 -7.65
N LEU A 286 8.57 -3.60 -8.74
CA LEU A 286 8.26 -2.60 -9.76
C LEU A 286 7.84 -3.32 -11.03
N ILE A 287 7.02 -2.66 -11.86
CA ILE A 287 6.66 -3.18 -13.17
C ILE A 287 7.39 -2.35 -14.23
N GLU A 288 8.27 -3.02 -14.98
CA GLU A 288 8.96 -2.41 -16.09
C GLU A 288 8.07 -2.42 -17.33
N ALA A 289 7.70 -1.25 -17.80
CA ALA A 289 6.90 -1.03 -18.99
C ALA A 289 7.69 -0.17 -19.99
N PRO A 290 8.61 -0.77 -20.76
CA PRO A 290 9.57 -0.02 -21.60
C PRO A 290 8.90 0.78 -22.72
N TRP A 291 7.62 0.51 -23.01
CA TRP A 291 6.80 1.28 -23.94
C TRP A 291 6.32 2.63 -23.37
N LEU A 292 6.44 2.84 -22.05
CA LEU A 292 6.22 4.14 -21.40
C LEU A 292 7.48 5.00 -21.50
N LYS A 293 7.30 6.30 -21.77
CA LYS A 293 8.42 7.26 -21.76
C LYS A 293 8.88 7.59 -20.34
N GLY A 294 10.16 7.84 -20.16
CA GLY A 294 10.80 8.10 -18.86
C GLY A 294 11.50 6.87 -18.34
N SER A 295 11.42 6.63 -17.04
CA SER A 295 12.00 5.41 -16.43
C SER A 295 11.30 4.13 -16.89
N GLY A 296 10.07 4.25 -17.40
CA GLY A 296 9.25 3.09 -17.78
C GLY A 296 8.78 2.22 -16.62
N GLU A 297 8.95 2.69 -15.36
CA GLU A 297 8.65 1.91 -14.16
C GLU A 297 7.32 2.33 -13.52
N LEU A 298 6.44 1.37 -13.27
CA LEU A 298 5.23 1.57 -12.49
C LEU A 298 5.49 1.15 -11.04
N ARG A 299 5.30 2.09 -10.12
CA ARG A 299 5.53 1.91 -8.67
C ARG A 299 4.25 1.66 -7.90
N LEU A 300 3.18 2.31 -8.31
CA LEU A 300 1.85 2.17 -7.74
C LEU A 300 0.85 1.76 -8.82
N LEU A 301 -0.02 0.83 -8.49
CA LEU A 301 -1.13 0.41 -9.34
C LEU A 301 -2.47 0.67 -8.65
N PRO A 302 -3.55 0.75 -9.42
CA PRO A 302 -4.89 0.80 -8.86
C PRO A 302 -5.14 -0.38 -7.92
N LEU A 303 -5.92 -0.13 -6.87
CA LEU A 303 -6.30 -1.16 -5.91
C LEU A 303 -6.97 -2.35 -6.61
N GLY A 304 -6.56 -3.55 -6.20
CA GLY A 304 -7.07 -4.81 -6.79
C GLY A 304 -6.30 -5.33 -8.00
N PHE A 305 -5.44 -4.53 -8.65
CA PHE A 305 -4.69 -4.98 -9.83
C PHE A 305 -3.81 -6.20 -9.53
N PHE A 306 -3.05 -6.18 -8.45
CA PHE A 306 -2.25 -7.35 -8.02
C PHE A 306 -3.12 -8.55 -7.68
N GLY A 307 -4.20 -8.36 -6.91
CA GLY A 307 -5.09 -9.45 -6.52
C GLY A 307 -5.81 -10.13 -7.68
N LEU A 308 -6.03 -9.41 -8.78
CA LEU A 308 -6.63 -9.91 -10.01
C LEU A 308 -5.60 -10.37 -11.05
N GLY A 309 -4.29 -10.22 -10.77
CA GLY A 309 -3.20 -10.56 -11.70
C GLY A 309 -3.12 -9.66 -12.94
N LEU A 310 -3.72 -8.45 -12.88
CA LEU A 310 -3.75 -7.50 -14.00
C LEU A 310 -2.41 -6.76 -14.17
N ASP A 311 -1.60 -6.73 -13.15
CA ASP A 311 -0.23 -6.23 -13.13
C ASP A 311 0.65 -6.89 -14.19
N ARG A 312 0.49 -8.20 -14.41
CA ARG A 312 1.23 -8.98 -15.43
C ARG A 312 0.98 -8.55 -16.86
N LEU A 313 -0.15 -7.88 -17.11
CA LEU A 313 -0.50 -7.36 -18.44
C LEU A 313 0.18 -6.01 -18.73
N LEU A 314 0.72 -5.35 -17.72
CA LEU A 314 1.32 -4.01 -17.87
C LEU A 314 2.82 -4.06 -18.17
N GLY A 315 3.53 -5.10 -17.75
CA GLY A 315 4.95 -5.23 -17.98
C GLY A 315 5.59 -6.37 -17.17
N GLU A 316 6.91 -6.37 -17.15
CA GLU A 316 7.70 -7.37 -16.42
C GLU A 316 7.93 -6.93 -14.97
N HIS A 317 7.89 -7.89 -14.06
CA HIS A 317 8.15 -7.65 -12.65
C HIS A 317 9.65 -7.64 -12.37
N ARG A 318 10.11 -6.57 -11.72
CA ARG A 318 11.47 -6.44 -11.21
C ARG A 318 11.45 -6.24 -9.69
N GLN A 319 12.32 -6.94 -8.98
CA GLN A 319 12.52 -6.69 -7.57
C GLN A 319 13.09 -5.29 -7.34
N VAL A 320 12.59 -4.64 -6.28
CA VAL A 320 13.10 -3.35 -5.84
C VAL A 320 14.50 -3.54 -5.29
N ALA A 321 15.41 -2.68 -5.71
CA ALA A 321 16.80 -2.67 -5.29
C ALA A 321 17.16 -1.33 -4.62
N ARG A 322 18.32 -1.26 -3.98
CA ARG A 322 18.84 -0.03 -3.36
C ARG A 322 18.78 1.20 -4.27
N ARG A 323 19.07 1.04 -5.57
CA ARG A 323 19.05 2.13 -6.57
C ARG A 323 17.67 2.81 -6.73
N ASP A 324 16.59 2.13 -6.32
CA ASP A 324 15.22 2.65 -6.43
C ASP A 324 14.86 3.56 -5.26
N ARG A 325 15.65 3.51 -4.17
CA ARG A 325 15.54 4.40 -3.01
C ARG A 325 16.22 5.74 -3.32
N ARG A 326 15.58 6.81 -2.92
CA ARG A 326 15.99 8.20 -3.27
C ARG A 326 16.63 8.96 -2.12
N VAL A 327 16.59 8.42 -0.90
CA VAL A 327 17.02 9.09 0.32
C VAL A 327 17.87 8.14 1.18
N HIS A 328 18.70 8.70 2.08
CA HIS A 328 19.52 7.90 2.97
C HIS A 328 18.70 7.25 4.09
N THR A 329 19.12 6.05 4.51
CA THR A 329 18.61 5.38 5.71
C THR A 329 19.34 5.91 6.95
N ALA A 330 18.75 5.66 8.14
CA ALA A 330 19.37 6.05 9.40
C ALA A 330 20.78 5.49 9.55
N TRP A 331 21.01 4.22 9.21
CA TRP A 331 22.34 3.59 9.32
C TRP A 331 23.34 4.13 8.29
N GLU A 332 22.90 4.56 7.10
CA GLU A 332 23.79 5.28 6.16
C GLU A 332 24.20 6.64 6.75
N ILE A 333 23.24 7.39 7.28
CA ILE A 333 23.52 8.68 7.94
C ILE A 333 24.49 8.50 9.09
N LEU A 334 24.21 7.54 9.98
CA LEU A 334 25.04 7.25 11.15
C LEU A 334 26.45 6.80 10.77
N GLY A 335 26.57 5.88 9.80
CA GLY A 335 27.86 5.42 9.28
C GLY A 335 28.65 6.53 8.60
N ALA A 336 28.02 7.38 7.81
CA ALA A 336 28.68 8.54 7.17
C ALA A 336 29.16 9.58 8.19
N LEU A 337 28.52 9.63 9.38
CA LEU A 337 28.95 10.47 10.50
C LEU A 337 30.01 9.82 11.40
N GLY A 338 30.48 8.63 11.03
CA GLY A 338 31.58 7.93 11.72
C GLY A 338 31.13 7.06 12.88
N ARG A 339 29.82 6.75 13.01
CA ARG A 339 29.31 5.78 13.98
C ARG A 339 29.46 4.36 13.41
N SER A 340 29.95 3.43 14.22
CA SER A 340 29.98 2.02 13.81
C SER A 340 28.56 1.45 13.84
N THR A 341 28.09 0.97 12.68
CA THR A 341 26.73 0.46 12.51
C THR A 341 26.75 -0.99 12.05
N ALA A 342 25.76 -1.75 12.51
CA ALA A 342 25.46 -3.07 12.00
C ALA A 342 23.95 -3.19 11.67
N VAL A 343 23.62 -3.93 10.61
CA VAL A 343 22.24 -4.15 10.16
C VAL A 343 22.04 -5.62 9.87
N VAL A 344 21.11 -6.27 10.55
CA VAL A 344 20.83 -7.70 10.43
C VAL A 344 19.37 -7.91 10.03
N GLY A 345 19.16 -8.49 8.84
CA GLY A 345 17.85 -8.92 8.38
C GLY A 345 17.05 -7.88 7.61
N ALA A 346 17.57 -6.68 7.35
CA ALA A 346 16.82 -5.68 6.60
C ALA A 346 16.67 -6.05 5.11
N PRO A 347 15.57 -5.64 4.44
CA PRO A 347 15.41 -5.80 2.99
C PRO A 347 16.58 -5.20 2.22
N GLU A 348 17.04 -5.87 1.14
CA GLU A 348 18.21 -5.43 0.33
C GLU A 348 18.09 -3.97 -0.15
N ALA A 349 16.88 -3.54 -0.48
CA ALA A 349 16.60 -2.16 -0.90
C ALA A 349 16.95 -1.11 0.17
N LEU A 350 17.04 -1.51 1.42
CA LEU A 350 17.34 -0.62 2.55
C LEU A 350 18.80 -0.70 3.01
N LEU A 351 19.59 -1.67 2.57
CA LEU A 351 21.01 -1.76 2.92
C LEU A 351 21.82 -0.60 2.34
N SER A 352 22.89 -0.20 3.02
CA SER A 352 23.74 0.91 2.59
C SER A 352 24.67 0.50 1.44
N GLY A 353 25.05 -0.77 1.41
CA GLY A 353 26.11 -1.29 0.54
C GLY A 353 27.49 -0.76 0.88
N SER A 354 27.67 -0.18 2.08
CA SER A 354 28.96 0.29 2.58
C SER A 354 29.87 -0.90 2.88
N ALA A 355 31.15 -0.77 2.55
CA ALA A 355 32.15 -1.78 2.91
C ALA A 355 32.53 -1.75 4.41
N THR A 356 32.19 -0.69 5.12
CA THR A 356 32.56 -0.46 6.53
C THR A 356 31.47 -0.85 7.53
N ALA A 357 30.22 -1.03 7.07
CA ALA A 357 29.11 -1.48 7.92
C ALA A 357 28.96 -3.00 7.84
N ALA A 358 28.66 -3.65 8.97
CA ALA A 358 28.27 -5.06 8.99
C ALA A 358 26.79 -5.15 8.58
N GLU A 359 26.53 -5.57 7.36
CA GLU A 359 25.16 -5.64 6.82
C GLU A 359 24.83 -7.05 6.34
N ALA A 360 23.67 -7.55 6.71
CA ALA A 360 23.11 -8.80 6.22
C ALA A 360 21.67 -8.60 5.78
N SER A 361 21.37 -9.02 4.53
CA SER A 361 20.03 -8.88 3.97
C SER A 361 19.06 -9.93 4.48
N GLU A 362 17.78 -9.60 4.43
CA GLU A 362 16.68 -10.52 4.73
C GLU A 362 16.72 -11.77 3.82
N GLU A 363 17.05 -11.58 2.54
CA GLU A 363 17.12 -12.65 1.54
C GLU A 363 18.16 -13.72 1.91
N LEU A 364 19.27 -13.32 2.56
CA LEU A 364 20.27 -14.25 3.06
C LEU A 364 19.68 -15.22 4.09
N PHE A 365 18.90 -14.71 5.04
CA PHE A 365 18.26 -15.52 6.07
C PHE A 365 17.13 -16.40 5.52
N ARG A 366 16.55 -16.04 4.39
CA ARG A 366 15.59 -16.87 3.66
C ARG A 366 16.23 -17.97 2.80
N GLY A 367 17.56 -18.07 2.79
CA GLY A 367 18.29 -19.11 2.05
C GLY A 367 18.48 -18.81 0.57
N ALA A 368 18.24 -17.58 0.13
CA ALA A 368 18.58 -17.16 -1.22
C ALA A 368 20.12 -17.12 -1.36
N LYS A 369 20.65 -17.81 -2.36
CA LYS A 369 22.06 -17.70 -2.77
C LYS A 369 22.29 -16.34 -3.46
N ALA A 370 22.08 -15.25 -2.77
CA ALA A 370 22.34 -13.93 -3.30
C ALA A 370 23.84 -13.65 -3.17
N ALA A 371 24.52 -13.54 -4.28
CA ALA A 371 25.86 -12.96 -4.31
C ALA A 371 25.78 -11.54 -3.72
N GLY A 372 26.29 -11.34 -2.50
CA GLY A 372 26.29 -10.04 -1.82
C GLY A 372 25.30 -9.86 -0.67
N GLY A 373 24.64 -10.91 -0.19
CA GLY A 373 23.67 -10.84 0.90
C GLY A 373 24.22 -10.40 2.27
N ALA A 374 25.55 -10.44 2.47
CA ALA A 374 26.21 -9.91 3.67
C ALA A 374 27.52 -9.20 3.33
N ARG A 375 27.86 -8.18 4.11
CA ARG A 375 29.11 -7.38 4.00
C ARG A 375 29.64 -7.02 5.38
N PRO A 376 30.95 -6.95 5.60
CA PRO A 376 32.01 -7.44 4.70
C PRO A 376 31.98 -8.98 4.56
N GLU A 377 32.81 -9.55 3.70
CA GLU A 377 32.85 -11.01 3.46
C GLU A 377 33.16 -11.82 4.74
N SER A 378 34.00 -11.28 5.64
CA SER A 378 34.26 -11.85 6.97
C SER A 378 32.99 -11.98 7.82
N PHE A 379 32.05 -11.06 7.67
CA PHE A 379 30.77 -11.10 8.36
C PHE A 379 29.86 -12.19 7.77
N ALA A 380 29.88 -12.39 6.45
CA ALA A 380 29.15 -13.47 5.79
C ALA A 380 29.57 -14.87 6.32
N GLY A 381 30.88 -15.08 6.50
CA GLY A 381 31.40 -16.31 7.11
C GLY A 381 30.91 -16.52 8.55
N ARG A 382 30.84 -15.45 9.36
CA ARG A 382 30.31 -15.52 10.73
C ARG A 382 28.82 -15.91 10.74
N ILE A 383 28.03 -15.31 9.86
CA ILE A 383 26.58 -15.60 9.76
C ILE A 383 26.37 -17.06 9.44
N GLU A 384 27.14 -17.62 8.51
CA GLU A 384 27.02 -19.02 8.11
C GLU A 384 27.43 -19.99 9.24
N LEU A 385 28.44 -19.65 10.02
CA LEU A 385 28.85 -20.43 11.19
C LEU A 385 27.77 -20.47 12.29
N LEU A 386 26.99 -19.40 12.43
CA LEU A 386 25.90 -19.30 13.40
C LEU A 386 24.59 -19.91 12.90
N ARG A 387 24.56 -20.33 11.64
CA ARG A 387 23.44 -21.07 11.07
C ARG A 387 23.38 -22.44 11.74
N GLY A 388 22.33 -22.69 12.51
CA GLY A 388 22.07 -24.01 13.04
C GLY A 388 21.85 -25.05 11.94
N PRO A 389 21.79 -26.34 12.26
CA PRO A 389 21.43 -27.37 11.28
C PRO A 389 20.07 -27.03 10.66
N ALA A 390 20.04 -26.91 9.30
CA ALA A 390 18.82 -26.56 8.58
C ALA A 390 17.70 -27.57 8.92
N PRO A 391 16.51 -27.15 9.32
CA PRO A 391 15.40 -28.07 9.52
C PRO A 391 15.06 -28.72 8.19
N ALA A 392 14.71 -30.00 8.22
CA ALA A 392 14.34 -30.78 7.06
C ALA A 392 13.11 -30.24 6.29
N ALA A 393 12.45 -29.19 6.79
CA ALA A 393 11.22 -28.61 6.27
C ALA A 393 11.34 -27.15 5.75
N ALA A 394 12.53 -26.54 5.73
CA ALA A 394 12.71 -25.11 5.37
C ALA A 394 12.47 -24.75 3.89
N THR A 395 11.95 -25.67 3.08
CA THR A 395 11.48 -25.40 1.71
C THR A 395 10.01 -24.97 1.62
N ALA A 396 9.32 -24.83 2.74
CA ALA A 396 7.95 -24.32 2.78
C ALA A 396 7.98 -22.80 2.48
N GLY A 397 7.53 -22.49 1.29
CA GLY A 397 7.62 -21.24 0.59
C GLY A 397 7.51 -19.97 1.43
N ALA A 398 8.55 -19.16 1.33
CA ALA A 398 8.50 -17.75 1.72
C ALA A 398 7.27 -17.08 1.09
N PRO A 399 6.62 -16.14 1.79
CA PRO A 399 5.54 -15.36 1.19
C PRO A 399 6.07 -14.66 -0.07
N ALA A 400 5.20 -14.57 -1.07
CA ALA A 400 5.55 -13.84 -2.28
C ALA A 400 5.89 -12.39 -1.93
N PRO A 401 6.77 -11.72 -2.71
CA PRO A 401 7.26 -10.35 -2.43
C PRO A 401 6.17 -9.28 -2.28
N ASP A 402 4.92 -9.59 -2.63
CA ASP A 402 3.75 -8.73 -2.54
C ASP A 402 2.94 -8.88 -1.22
N GLY A 403 3.48 -9.64 -0.25
CA GLY A 403 2.77 -9.97 0.99
C GLY A 403 1.66 -11.01 0.79
N THR A 404 1.57 -11.64 -0.39
CA THR A 404 0.69 -12.77 -0.60
C THR A 404 1.37 -14.06 -0.10
N PRO A 405 0.69 -14.88 0.69
CA PRO A 405 1.27 -16.14 1.16
C PRO A 405 1.63 -17.03 -0.04
N SER A 406 2.78 -17.72 0.05
CA SER A 406 3.29 -18.63 -0.97
C SER A 406 2.24 -19.65 -1.45
N ARG A 407 2.26 -20.02 -2.72
CA ARG A 407 1.20 -20.77 -3.43
C ARG A 407 0.97 -22.22 -3.00
N ASP A 408 1.85 -22.82 -2.19
CA ASP A 408 1.79 -24.24 -1.84
C ASP A 408 1.11 -24.47 -0.48
N GLY A 409 -0.20 -24.49 -0.51
CA GLY A 409 -1.21 -24.44 0.52
C GLY A 409 -1.24 -25.53 1.63
N THR A 410 -0.14 -26.09 2.08
CA THR A 410 -0.17 -27.25 3.01
C THR A 410 0.61 -27.10 4.32
N SER A 411 1.33 -25.98 4.56
CA SER A 411 2.08 -25.81 5.82
C SER A 411 1.15 -25.74 7.02
N THR A 412 1.40 -26.55 8.03
CA THR A 412 0.69 -26.52 9.30
C THR A 412 1.14 -25.33 10.15
N ILE A 413 0.32 -24.87 11.12
CA ILE A 413 0.71 -23.84 12.10
C ILE A 413 2.04 -24.20 12.76
N GLN A 414 2.28 -25.49 13.04
CA GLN A 414 3.52 -25.94 13.70
C GLN A 414 4.75 -25.78 12.81
N GLU A 415 4.63 -26.03 11.51
CA GLU A 415 5.73 -25.84 10.55
C GLU A 415 6.09 -24.36 10.41
N VAL A 416 5.08 -23.47 10.29
CA VAL A 416 5.30 -22.02 10.26
C VAL A 416 5.96 -21.56 11.56
N LEU A 417 5.46 -22.01 12.71
CA LEU A 417 6.01 -21.65 14.02
C LEU A 417 7.48 -22.09 14.15
N ALA A 418 7.81 -23.30 13.73
CA ALA A 418 9.17 -23.84 13.78
C ALA A 418 10.13 -23.05 12.85
N ALA A 419 9.71 -22.81 11.62
CA ALA A 419 10.50 -22.09 10.63
C ALA A 419 10.75 -20.63 11.05
N SER A 420 9.70 -19.92 11.53
CA SER A 420 9.82 -18.56 12.01
C SER A 420 10.73 -18.45 13.24
N ARG A 421 10.61 -19.38 14.22
CA ARG A 421 11.49 -19.42 15.39
C ARG A 421 12.96 -19.63 15.03
N GLU A 422 13.22 -20.50 14.06
CA GLU A 422 14.58 -20.78 13.65
C GLU A 422 15.21 -19.59 12.95
N GLN A 423 14.49 -18.95 12.03
CA GLN A 423 14.98 -17.77 11.34
C GLN A 423 15.24 -16.60 12.32
N ASP A 424 14.31 -16.32 13.24
CA ASP A 424 14.50 -15.24 14.20
C ASP A 424 15.59 -15.58 15.24
N ARG A 425 15.70 -16.84 15.67
CA ARG A 425 16.83 -17.28 16.53
C ARG A 425 18.18 -17.09 15.83
N TRP A 426 18.27 -17.44 14.55
CA TRP A 426 19.51 -17.26 13.80
C TRP A 426 19.89 -15.77 13.69
N ARG A 427 18.95 -14.89 13.39
CA ARG A 427 19.18 -13.43 13.34
C ARG A 427 19.57 -12.89 14.72
N ALA A 428 18.89 -13.31 15.78
CA ALA A 428 19.23 -12.91 17.16
C ALA A 428 20.62 -13.40 17.55
N ALA A 429 21.00 -14.64 17.24
CA ALA A 429 22.34 -15.17 17.49
C ALA A 429 23.44 -14.37 16.76
N VAL A 430 23.18 -13.94 15.51
CA VAL A 430 24.10 -13.03 14.79
C VAL A 430 24.22 -11.69 15.51
N ALA A 431 23.12 -11.11 15.98
CA ALA A 431 23.13 -9.86 16.72
C ALA A 431 23.89 -9.99 18.06
N VAL A 432 23.61 -11.05 18.83
CA VAL A 432 24.34 -11.36 20.09
C VAL A 432 25.83 -11.49 19.81
N SER A 433 26.24 -12.19 18.75
CA SER A 433 27.65 -12.35 18.40
C SER A 433 28.34 -11.01 18.10
N LEU A 434 27.63 -10.04 17.51
CA LEU A 434 28.13 -8.70 17.23
C LEU A 434 28.24 -7.86 18.50
N LEU A 435 27.30 -8.01 19.44
CA LEU A 435 27.33 -7.30 20.73
C LEU A 435 28.44 -7.82 21.65
N ALA A 436 28.75 -9.11 21.59
CA ALA A 436 29.81 -9.77 22.35
C ALA A 436 31.22 -9.55 21.77
N ASP A 437 31.38 -8.88 20.63
CA ASP A 437 32.70 -8.57 20.06
C ASP A 437 33.54 -7.67 20.97
N SER A 438 34.87 -7.74 20.81
CA SER A 438 35.80 -6.83 21.47
C SER A 438 35.59 -5.34 21.14
N ALA A 439 35.01 -5.07 19.94
CA ALA A 439 34.59 -3.75 19.48
C ALA A 439 33.15 -3.82 18.94
N PRO A 440 32.14 -3.90 19.82
CA PRO A 440 30.76 -4.03 19.40
C PRO A 440 30.29 -2.76 18.68
N PRO A 441 29.35 -2.87 17.71
CA PRO A 441 28.82 -1.71 17.02
C PRO A 441 28.19 -0.72 18.01
N GLU A 442 28.33 0.57 17.73
CA GLU A 442 27.64 1.61 18.52
C GLU A 442 26.13 1.54 18.29
N ILE A 443 25.72 1.12 17.10
CA ILE A 443 24.32 1.07 16.70
C ILE A 443 24.06 -0.22 15.91
N LEU A 444 23.14 -1.03 16.42
CA LEU A 444 22.71 -2.29 15.80
C LEU A 444 21.22 -2.22 15.47
N PHE A 445 20.89 -2.49 14.19
CA PHE A 445 19.52 -2.70 13.72
C PHE A 445 19.32 -4.20 13.47
N LEU A 446 18.29 -4.76 14.08
CA LEU A 446 17.91 -6.17 13.96
C LEU A 446 16.45 -6.28 13.53
N ASP A 447 16.16 -7.05 12.48
CA ASP A 447 14.80 -7.35 12.04
C ASP A 447 14.43 -8.79 12.41
N LEU A 448 13.26 -8.97 13.06
CA LEU A 448 12.65 -10.23 13.47
C LEU A 448 11.24 -10.35 12.88
N PRO A 449 11.08 -10.78 11.64
CA PRO A 449 9.80 -10.78 10.92
C PRO A 449 8.89 -11.97 11.26
N GLY A 450 9.35 -12.95 12.02
CA GLY A 450 8.65 -14.22 12.17
C GLY A 450 7.29 -14.10 12.86
N LEU A 451 7.07 -13.07 13.71
CA LEU A 451 5.77 -12.84 14.34
C LEU A 451 4.67 -12.57 13.30
N LEU A 452 4.95 -11.79 12.25
CA LEU A 452 4.02 -11.54 11.16
C LEU A 452 3.52 -12.84 10.53
N GLU A 453 4.44 -13.76 10.23
CA GLU A 453 4.09 -15.05 9.60
C GLU A 453 3.18 -15.90 10.52
N VAL A 454 3.49 -15.91 11.82
CA VAL A 454 2.69 -16.63 12.83
C VAL A 454 1.32 -15.99 12.99
N GLU A 455 1.22 -14.66 13.08
CA GLU A 455 -0.04 -13.94 13.22
C GLU A 455 -0.95 -14.12 12.01
N LEU A 456 -0.41 -14.12 10.79
CA LEU A 456 -1.18 -14.41 9.58
C LEU A 456 -1.89 -15.77 9.62
N GLN A 457 -1.38 -16.74 10.39
CA GLN A 457 -1.96 -18.08 10.53
C GLN A 457 -2.78 -18.28 11.81
N THR A 458 -2.64 -17.42 12.81
CA THR A 458 -3.13 -17.71 14.16
C THR A 458 -3.99 -16.60 14.77
N LEU A 459 -3.90 -15.36 14.28
CA LEU A 459 -4.49 -14.20 14.96
C LEU A 459 -6.01 -14.27 15.10
N GLY A 460 -6.73 -14.75 14.08
CA GLY A 460 -8.17 -14.95 14.14
C GLY A 460 -8.58 -15.97 15.20
N GLY A 461 -7.83 -17.07 15.32
CA GLY A 461 -8.03 -18.07 16.36
C GLY A 461 -7.67 -17.53 17.74
N PHE A 462 -6.61 -16.74 17.89
CA PHE A 462 -6.22 -16.06 19.12
C PHE A 462 -7.34 -15.12 19.60
N HIS A 463 -7.82 -14.23 18.75
CA HIS A 463 -8.93 -13.34 19.09
C HIS A 463 -10.21 -14.10 19.48
N ALA A 464 -10.52 -15.19 18.78
CA ALA A 464 -11.66 -16.01 19.11
C ALA A 464 -11.52 -16.69 20.49
N ALA A 465 -10.33 -17.15 20.85
CA ALA A 465 -10.07 -17.81 22.13
C ALA A 465 -9.98 -16.82 23.29
N GLU A 466 -9.10 -15.81 23.17
CA GLU A 466 -8.75 -14.90 24.28
C GLU A 466 -9.76 -13.75 24.45
N MET A 467 -10.27 -13.19 23.35
CA MET A 467 -11.17 -12.05 23.38
C MET A 467 -12.65 -12.44 23.36
N ALA A 468 -13.02 -13.49 22.62
CA ALA A 468 -14.41 -13.94 22.51
C ALA A 468 -14.73 -15.18 23.34
N GLY A 469 -13.77 -15.73 24.11
CA GLY A 469 -13.95 -16.86 25.01
C GLY A 469 -14.29 -18.18 24.30
N SER A 470 -13.88 -18.36 23.05
CA SER A 470 -14.13 -19.59 22.29
C SER A 470 -13.38 -20.78 22.88
N ARG A 471 -14.10 -21.87 23.14
CA ARG A 471 -13.54 -23.13 23.62
C ARG A 471 -13.17 -24.12 22.52
N ALA A 472 -13.32 -23.75 21.25
CA ALA A 472 -12.97 -24.61 20.12
C ALA A 472 -11.47 -24.99 20.15
N GLY A 473 -11.17 -26.28 20.01
CA GLY A 473 -9.77 -26.77 20.10
C GLY A 473 -8.82 -26.15 19.08
N ALA A 474 -9.33 -25.81 17.88
CA ALA A 474 -8.54 -25.10 16.87
C ALA A 474 -8.15 -23.67 17.30
N HIS A 475 -9.09 -22.89 17.88
CA HIS A 475 -8.82 -21.54 18.36
C HIS A 475 -7.83 -21.55 19.52
N ARG A 476 -7.95 -22.48 20.47
CA ARG A 476 -6.97 -22.62 21.55
C ARG A 476 -5.58 -23.01 21.06
N ARG A 477 -5.48 -23.90 20.06
CA ARG A 477 -4.17 -24.22 19.44
C ARG A 477 -3.52 -23.00 18.79
N ALA A 478 -4.30 -22.19 18.07
CA ALA A 478 -3.81 -20.96 17.47
C ALA A 478 -3.38 -19.94 18.54
N ALA A 479 -4.18 -19.76 19.62
CA ALA A 479 -3.83 -18.88 20.72
C ALA A 479 -2.55 -19.33 21.43
N ASN A 480 -2.40 -20.60 21.71
CA ASN A 480 -1.18 -21.13 22.33
C ASN A 480 0.04 -20.92 21.41
N ALA A 481 -0.07 -21.21 20.12
CA ALA A 481 1.02 -21.05 19.15
C ALA A 481 1.50 -19.58 19.09
N LEU A 482 0.57 -18.63 19.03
CA LEU A 482 0.92 -17.19 19.03
C LEU A 482 1.58 -16.78 20.36
N THR A 483 1.01 -17.19 21.49
CA THR A 483 1.56 -16.82 22.80
C THR A 483 2.94 -17.46 23.03
N ASP A 484 3.13 -18.72 22.65
CA ASP A 484 4.41 -19.41 22.72
C ASP A 484 5.48 -18.73 21.84
N TYR A 485 5.05 -18.17 20.68
CA TYR A 485 5.96 -17.42 19.83
C TYR A 485 6.34 -16.08 20.46
N MET A 486 5.38 -15.37 21.03
CA MET A 486 5.66 -14.11 21.75
C MET A 486 6.54 -14.31 22.96
N ALA A 487 6.36 -15.41 23.72
CA ALA A 487 7.24 -15.77 24.84
C ALA A 487 8.67 -16.08 24.36
N PHE A 488 8.81 -16.69 23.18
CA PHE A 488 10.12 -16.88 22.54
C PHE A 488 10.77 -15.52 22.22
N LEU A 489 10.05 -14.58 21.58
CA LEU A 489 10.57 -13.23 21.30
C LEU A 489 10.93 -12.47 22.58
N ASP A 490 10.10 -12.57 23.62
CA ASP A 490 10.37 -11.99 24.93
C ASP A 490 11.71 -12.46 25.51
N SER A 491 12.01 -13.76 25.39
CA SER A 491 13.30 -14.33 25.83
C SER A 491 14.48 -13.86 24.97
N GLN A 492 14.29 -13.73 23.65
CA GLN A 492 15.35 -13.22 22.77
C GLN A 492 15.66 -11.74 23.03
N LEU A 493 14.65 -10.92 23.31
CA LEU A 493 14.85 -9.53 23.69
C LEU A 493 15.56 -9.39 25.03
N ALA A 494 15.25 -10.25 26.01
CA ALA A 494 15.93 -10.28 27.29
C ALA A 494 17.42 -10.59 27.12
N GLU A 495 17.77 -11.61 26.34
CA GLU A 495 19.15 -11.98 26.02
C GLU A 495 19.90 -10.83 25.32
N LEU A 496 19.30 -10.22 24.31
CA LEU A 496 19.88 -9.08 23.60
C LEU A 496 20.10 -7.85 24.50
N TRP A 497 19.20 -7.61 25.46
CA TRP A 497 19.34 -6.54 26.43
C TRP A 497 20.52 -6.77 27.39
N GLU A 498 20.70 -7.98 27.88
CA GLU A 498 21.81 -8.32 28.77
C GLU A 498 23.18 -8.21 28.08
N GLU A 499 23.25 -8.58 26.80
CA GLU A 499 24.48 -8.49 26.01
C GLU A 499 24.80 -7.06 25.51
N LEU A 500 23.84 -6.14 25.57
CA LEU A 500 24.05 -4.75 25.11
C LEU A 500 24.89 -3.97 26.12
N PRO A 501 26.10 -3.51 25.75
CA PRO A 501 27.00 -2.81 26.71
C PRO A 501 26.46 -1.42 27.11
N GLU A 502 26.65 -1.06 28.38
CA GLU A 502 26.31 0.27 28.92
C GLU A 502 27.31 1.36 28.49
N PRO A 503 26.88 2.65 28.36
CA PRO A 503 25.52 3.14 28.47
C PRO A 503 24.67 2.71 27.25
N ARG A 504 23.42 2.34 27.46
CA ARG A 504 22.61 1.62 26.46
C ARG A 504 21.17 2.13 26.32
N VAL A 505 20.63 2.05 25.08
CA VAL A 505 19.21 2.27 24.80
C VAL A 505 18.72 1.17 23.86
N LEU A 506 17.62 0.54 24.22
CA LEU A 506 16.88 -0.41 23.40
C LEU A 506 15.64 0.28 22.83
N ALA A 507 15.42 0.15 21.53
CA ALA A 507 14.19 0.51 20.84
C ALA A 507 13.56 -0.74 20.22
N VAL A 508 12.40 -1.18 20.70
CA VAL A 508 11.60 -2.23 20.07
C VAL A 508 10.52 -1.55 19.24
N VAL A 509 10.45 -1.87 17.94
CA VAL A 509 9.57 -1.18 16.99
C VAL A 509 8.80 -2.16 16.11
N SER A 510 7.56 -1.82 15.82
CA SER A 510 6.76 -2.46 14.79
C SER A 510 6.10 -1.38 13.93
N ALA A 511 6.22 -1.47 12.62
CA ALA A 511 5.64 -0.47 11.72
C ALA A 511 4.13 -0.64 11.53
N PHE A 512 3.59 -1.83 11.78
CA PHE A 512 2.17 -2.18 11.59
C PHE A 512 1.84 -3.45 12.34
N GLY A 513 0.56 -3.68 12.60
CA GLY A 513 0.04 -4.94 13.12
C GLY A 513 -0.64 -5.79 12.05
N VAL A 514 -1.28 -6.87 12.49
CA VAL A 514 -2.12 -7.74 11.69
C VAL A 514 -3.56 -7.61 12.18
N ALA A 515 -4.53 -7.63 11.25
CA ALA A 515 -5.96 -7.61 11.58
C ALA A 515 -6.59 -8.99 11.34
N PRO A 516 -7.59 -9.38 12.12
CA PRO A 516 -8.42 -10.54 11.78
C PRO A 516 -9.21 -10.25 10.48
N PRO A 517 -9.44 -11.25 9.60
CA PRO A 517 -10.15 -11.05 8.36
C PRO A 517 -11.60 -10.61 8.60
N ALA A 518 -12.05 -9.53 7.93
CA ALA A 518 -13.41 -9.03 8.01
C ALA A 518 -14.42 -10.09 7.48
N GLY A 519 -15.64 -10.13 8.06
CA GLY A 519 -16.63 -11.18 7.82
C GLY A 519 -16.97 -11.49 6.37
N VAL A 520 -17.06 -10.46 5.50
CA VAL A 520 -17.29 -10.65 4.05
C VAL A 520 -16.11 -11.32 3.35
N ARG A 521 -14.85 -10.97 3.72
CA ARG A 521 -13.64 -11.62 3.21
C ARG A 521 -13.49 -13.05 3.71
N ARG A 522 -13.96 -13.33 4.93
CA ARG A 522 -13.99 -14.69 5.46
C ARG A 522 -14.91 -15.60 4.63
N LEU A 523 -16.10 -15.10 4.26
CA LEU A 523 -17.04 -15.81 3.39
C LEU A 523 -16.53 -15.98 1.96
N LEU A 524 -15.92 -14.95 1.38
CA LEU A 524 -15.34 -15.02 0.02
C LEU A 524 -14.05 -15.84 -0.03
N GLY A 525 -13.25 -15.79 1.03
CA GLY A 525 -12.05 -16.63 1.18
C GLY A 525 -12.38 -18.11 1.29
N GLU A 526 -13.50 -18.48 1.92
CA GLU A 526 -13.97 -19.86 1.98
C GLU A 526 -14.38 -20.42 0.59
N VAL A 527 -14.76 -19.52 -0.33
CA VAL A 527 -15.21 -19.90 -1.68
C VAL A 527 -14.08 -19.85 -2.73
N TRP A 528 -13.07 -18.97 -2.56
CA TRP A 528 -12.11 -18.67 -3.62
C TRP A 528 -10.64 -18.86 -3.31
N SER A 529 -10.23 -19.08 -2.08
CA SER A 529 -8.82 -19.35 -1.78
C SER A 529 -8.61 -20.72 -1.17
N ALA A 530 -7.66 -21.47 -1.72
CA ALA A 530 -7.16 -22.71 -1.14
C ALA A 530 -6.42 -22.50 0.19
N ARG A 531 -6.26 -21.25 0.67
CA ARG A 531 -5.58 -20.87 1.91
C ARG A 531 -6.49 -20.09 2.82
N ARG A 532 -6.68 -20.62 4.02
CA ARG A 532 -7.22 -19.89 5.16
C ARG A 532 -6.08 -19.16 5.86
N THR A 533 -5.94 -17.86 5.63
CA THR A 533 -5.15 -17.00 6.50
C THR A 533 -6.07 -16.47 7.59
N ASP A 534 -5.68 -16.65 8.85
CA ASP A 534 -6.41 -16.14 10.02
C ASP A 534 -6.08 -14.67 10.32
N GLY A 535 -5.19 -14.06 9.52
CA GLY A 535 -4.78 -12.66 9.59
C GLY A 535 -4.74 -11.98 8.22
N THR A 536 -4.80 -10.64 8.21
CA THR A 536 -4.71 -9.80 7.00
C THR A 536 -4.00 -8.48 7.30
N LEU A 537 -3.27 -7.95 6.31
CA LEU A 537 -2.68 -6.61 6.37
C LEU A 537 -3.69 -5.51 5.98
N SER A 538 -4.85 -5.87 5.44
CA SER A 538 -5.88 -4.91 5.09
C SER A 538 -6.67 -4.47 6.32
N GLY A 539 -6.55 -3.19 6.68
CA GLY A 539 -7.13 -2.66 7.91
C GLY A 539 -6.32 -3.02 9.15
N SER A 540 -5.02 -3.26 8.99
CA SER A 540 -4.10 -3.52 10.10
C SER A 540 -4.12 -2.40 11.13
N PRO A 541 -4.05 -2.74 12.42
CA PRO A 541 -3.87 -1.76 13.48
C PRO A 541 -2.48 -1.12 13.42
N ASP A 542 -2.33 -0.01 14.16
CA ASP A 542 -1.04 0.64 14.36
C ASP A 542 -0.05 -0.30 15.00
N GLY A 543 1.23 -0.10 14.70
CA GLY A 543 2.34 -0.82 15.30
C GLY A 543 2.61 -0.39 16.75
N ALA A 544 3.81 -0.68 17.21
CA ALA A 544 4.25 -0.38 18.55
C ALA A 544 5.68 0.21 18.56
N LEU A 545 5.94 1.10 19.50
CA LEU A 545 7.26 1.60 19.86
C LEU A 545 7.43 1.43 21.37
N MET A 546 8.56 0.85 21.79
CA MET A 546 8.99 0.78 23.19
C MET A 546 10.45 1.18 23.25
N LEU A 547 10.77 2.08 24.16
CA LEU A 547 12.12 2.59 24.42
C LEU A 547 12.50 2.30 25.87
N ARG A 548 13.71 1.79 26.12
CA ARG A 548 14.24 1.55 27.46
C ARG A 548 15.73 1.86 27.50
N GLY A 549 16.23 2.46 28.58
CA GLY A 549 17.64 2.68 28.79
C GLY A 549 17.98 4.10 29.27
N ASP A 550 19.23 4.51 29.02
CA ASP A 550 19.77 5.75 29.53
C ASP A 550 19.03 7.00 29.04
N GLY A 551 18.47 7.75 30.00
CA GLY A 551 17.75 8.99 29.76
C GLY A 551 16.34 8.81 29.22
N VAL A 552 15.82 7.58 29.13
CA VAL A 552 14.43 7.28 28.76
C VAL A 552 13.56 7.36 30.01
N ARG A 553 12.39 8.00 29.93
CA ARG A 553 11.40 8.04 31.01
C ARG A 553 10.87 6.64 31.30
N ARG A 554 10.59 6.38 32.56
CA ARG A 554 10.05 5.09 33.03
C ARG A 554 8.53 5.14 33.11
N GLY A 555 7.87 4.09 32.66
CA GLY A 555 6.41 3.91 32.72
C GLY A 555 5.61 4.95 31.94
N GLU A 556 6.21 5.65 30.97
CA GLU A 556 5.56 6.73 30.22
C GLU A 556 4.86 6.21 28.97
N GLY A 557 3.52 6.29 28.97
CA GLY A 557 2.72 6.03 27.78
C GLY A 557 2.57 7.31 26.95
N LEU A 558 3.17 7.37 25.76
CA LEU A 558 3.10 8.53 24.89
C LEU A 558 1.75 8.59 24.17
N ALA A 559 1.23 9.79 23.93
CA ALA A 559 -0.08 9.97 23.30
C ALA A 559 -0.13 9.46 21.85
N THR A 560 0.85 9.83 21.03
CA THR A 560 0.97 9.41 19.63
C THR A 560 2.42 9.47 19.17
N ALA A 561 2.84 8.45 18.42
CA ALA A 561 4.08 8.46 17.65
C ALA A 561 3.79 7.94 16.24
N ARG A 562 4.48 8.45 15.24
CA ARG A 562 4.35 8.00 13.86
C ARG A 562 5.60 7.24 13.45
N ILE A 563 5.48 6.33 12.48
CA ILE A 563 6.64 5.53 12.01
C ILE A 563 7.81 6.40 11.54
N VAL A 564 7.55 7.60 11.01
CA VAL A 564 8.58 8.55 10.57
C VAL A 564 9.28 9.29 11.73
N ASP A 565 8.76 9.21 12.96
CA ASP A 565 9.35 9.86 14.14
C ASP A 565 10.54 9.06 14.69
N LEU A 566 10.70 7.79 14.28
CA LEU A 566 11.78 6.94 14.78
C LEU A 566 13.17 7.51 14.46
N VAL A 567 13.47 7.79 13.20
CA VAL A 567 14.82 8.25 12.79
C VAL A 567 15.23 9.55 13.46
N PRO A 568 14.43 10.63 13.49
CA PRO A 568 14.75 11.82 14.27
C PRO A 568 15.03 11.52 15.74
N THR A 569 14.27 10.60 16.36
CA THR A 569 14.43 10.18 17.74
C THR A 569 15.74 9.40 17.96
N LEU A 570 16.07 8.46 17.07
CA LEU A 570 17.34 7.71 17.14
C LEU A 570 18.56 8.62 16.95
N LEU A 571 18.51 9.60 16.03
CA LEU A 571 19.58 10.58 15.85
C LEU A 571 19.76 11.44 17.10
N TYR A 572 18.67 11.82 17.78
CA TYR A 572 18.75 12.52 19.06
C TYR A 572 19.43 11.68 20.13
N VAL A 573 19.07 10.40 20.28
CA VAL A 573 19.75 9.45 21.20
C VAL A 573 21.22 9.33 20.84
N ALA A 574 21.57 9.28 19.56
CA ALA A 574 22.95 9.23 19.07
C ALA A 574 23.71 10.57 19.19
N ARG A 575 23.09 11.62 19.80
CA ARG A 575 23.67 12.96 19.99
C ARG A 575 24.03 13.67 18.67
N LEU A 576 23.24 13.46 17.63
CA LEU A 576 23.43 14.02 16.30
C LEU A 576 22.35 15.07 15.99
N PRO A 577 22.64 16.03 15.09
CA PRO A 577 21.66 17.00 14.64
C PRO A 577 20.49 16.33 13.92
N ILE A 578 19.35 16.98 13.93
CA ILE A 578 18.12 16.51 13.26
C ILE A 578 17.96 17.25 11.93
N ALA A 579 17.76 16.52 10.85
CA ALA A 579 17.49 17.16 9.57
C ALA A 579 16.05 17.74 9.53
N ARG A 580 15.95 18.98 9.02
CA ARG A 580 14.65 19.69 8.91
C ARG A 580 13.74 19.10 7.84
N ASP A 581 14.29 18.29 6.95
CA ASP A 581 13.56 17.64 5.85
C ASP A 581 13.03 16.24 6.21
N PHE A 582 13.17 15.79 7.46
CA PHE A 582 12.42 14.63 7.95
C PHE A 582 10.92 14.96 7.99
N ASP A 583 10.08 13.96 7.74
CA ASP A 583 8.62 14.07 7.88
C ASP A 583 8.16 13.81 9.32
N GLY A 584 9.07 13.30 10.16
CA GLY A 584 8.89 13.01 11.57
C GLY A 584 9.52 14.05 12.49
N ARG A 585 9.25 13.90 13.80
CA ARG A 585 9.80 14.72 14.87
C ARG A 585 10.53 13.86 15.90
N VAL A 586 11.32 14.49 16.75
CA VAL A 586 11.88 13.82 17.94
C VAL A 586 10.76 13.63 18.96
N LEU A 587 10.62 12.43 19.51
CA LEU A 587 9.70 12.11 20.60
C LEU A 587 10.30 12.56 21.94
N THR A 588 10.37 13.88 22.16
CA THR A 588 10.99 14.48 23.35
C THR A 588 10.31 14.05 24.63
N GLU A 589 9.02 13.77 24.59
CA GLU A 589 8.21 13.28 25.70
C GLU A 589 8.65 11.90 26.22
N ALA A 590 9.39 11.13 25.42
CA ALA A 590 9.95 9.84 25.82
C ALA A 590 11.19 9.95 26.71
N PHE A 591 11.77 11.14 26.87
CA PHE A 591 13.04 11.33 27.54
C PHE A 591 12.91 12.11 28.85
N GLU A 592 13.82 11.85 29.78
CA GLU A 592 13.90 12.55 31.03
C GLU A 592 14.24 14.04 30.84
N PRO A 593 13.67 14.96 31.66
CA PRO A 593 13.95 16.37 31.54
C PRO A 593 15.45 16.72 31.70
N ALA A 594 16.17 15.96 32.50
CA ALA A 594 17.62 16.14 32.69
C ALA A 594 18.40 15.90 31.39
N LEU A 595 17.98 14.89 30.58
CA LEU A 595 18.57 14.63 29.28
C LEU A 595 18.30 15.78 28.31
N LEU A 596 17.07 16.27 28.26
CA LEU A 596 16.66 17.35 27.35
C LEU A 596 17.38 18.67 27.67
N GLN A 597 17.65 18.94 28.95
CA GLN A 597 18.44 20.09 29.39
C GLN A 597 19.93 19.94 29.05
N GLY A 598 20.49 18.75 29.23
CA GLY A 598 21.89 18.47 28.94
C GLY A 598 22.23 18.34 27.45
N VAL A 599 21.26 17.95 26.63
CA VAL A 599 21.44 17.71 25.21
C VAL A 599 20.41 18.50 24.41
N PRO A 600 20.72 19.75 24.04
CA PRO A 600 19.79 20.56 23.25
C PRO A 600 19.61 20.00 21.84
N LEU A 601 18.40 20.12 21.31
CA LEU A 601 18.10 19.79 19.93
C LEU A 601 18.86 20.71 18.98
N THR A 602 19.64 20.14 18.09
CA THR A 602 20.34 20.85 17.02
C THR A 602 19.79 20.42 15.67
N PHE A 603 19.78 21.33 14.71
CA PHE A 603 19.17 21.07 13.40
C PHE A 603 20.14 21.38 12.28
N LEU A 604 20.00 20.63 11.18
CA LEU A 604 20.63 20.91 9.89
C LEU A 604 19.58 20.85 8.77
N PRO A 605 19.86 21.37 7.55
CA PRO A 605 18.90 21.39 6.47
C PRO A 605 18.51 19.99 5.98
N SER A 606 19.47 19.15 5.64
CA SER A 606 19.28 17.80 5.08
C SER A 606 20.53 16.94 5.25
N TYR A 607 20.33 15.61 5.27
CA TYR A 607 21.40 14.62 5.18
C TYR A 607 21.60 14.05 3.76
N GLU A 608 20.79 14.48 2.78
CA GLU A 608 20.85 13.90 1.44
C GLU A 608 22.12 14.33 0.64
N ASP A 609 22.82 15.36 1.10
CA ASP A 609 24.09 15.83 0.54
C ASP A 609 25.31 15.08 1.11
N LEU A 610 25.12 14.07 1.96
CA LEU A 610 26.21 13.23 2.44
C LEU A 610 26.88 12.50 1.26
N PRO A 611 28.22 12.47 1.20
CA PRO A 611 28.89 11.70 0.16
C PRO A 611 28.51 10.22 0.29
N GLU A 612 28.02 9.63 -0.80
CA GLU A 612 27.74 8.20 -0.86
C GLU A 612 29.00 7.41 -0.54
N THR A 613 29.05 6.78 0.62
CA THR A 613 30.12 5.84 0.96
C THR A 613 29.97 4.62 0.05
N GLY A 614 30.78 4.57 -1.04
CA GLY A 614 30.86 3.39 -1.92
C GLY A 614 30.40 3.55 -3.36
N ARG A 615 29.96 4.72 -3.82
CA ARG A 615 29.84 4.98 -5.27
C ARG A 615 31.18 5.43 -5.82
N PRO A 616 31.75 4.76 -6.84
CA PRO A 616 32.84 5.37 -7.61
C PRO A 616 32.29 6.65 -8.23
N SER A 617 33.01 7.77 -8.02
CA SER A 617 32.72 9.04 -8.69
C SER A 617 32.57 8.78 -10.19
N SER A 618 31.36 8.90 -10.72
CA SER A 618 31.16 8.99 -12.16
C SER A 618 31.69 10.35 -12.60
N ASN A 619 32.96 10.37 -13.09
CA ASN A 619 33.44 11.44 -13.93
C ASN A 619 32.73 11.41 -15.28
#